data_96a2b7013d10a23a4826ed01757e713f
#
_entry.id   96a2b7013d10a23a4826ed01757e713f
#
_cell.length_a   1.000
_cell.length_b   1.000
_cell.length_c   1.000
_cell.angle_alpha   90.00
_cell.angle_beta   90.00
_cell.angle_gamma   90.00
#
_symmetry.space_group_name_H-M   'P 1'
#
loop_
_entity.id
_entity.type
_entity.pdbx_description
1 polymer ?
#
loop_
_entity_poly.entity_id
_entity_poly.type
_entity_poly.pdbx_seq_one_letter_code
_entity_poly.pdbx_strand_id
1 'polypeptide(L)'
;MKWMFNRASLGALAGSLGLCFFVMGTALPASAAPAPGSEAATPGATRFAVVWRLRGDVSATRGSAQRKLREGDPVYVGERVQAASQAEAVLRTEDAGVVAVRPGTAFVAERYAAEDKPTDSLSIRLLTGSLRVISGWISRTNRSGHNIVTSSATIGIRGTDHEPYVLSPELAKETNNPEGTYDKVNRGGTTMKVGDNTLDIDPGKVGFVRAPARVRERALLTILLPVLLDKVPSFYVPGEFDAELDRYSQTADQESQKQLEQKRKSPAAAAKQCAPTDIAKAWLAGLDGAIAKGDAQAIIAMFAADVAVRANIKEKGGKLTSVDLGREELAQSTIAAMKGLKDYKQRRVWTDARLTDLAGGDACDRISLRSVVVEQGKQSGKAYRFESLEQYSLELRSGKWIAVKAETTQQ
;
A
#
# COMPACT_ATOMS: atom_id res chain seq x y z
N MET A 1 -35.73 13.15 6.20
CA MET A 1 -36.40 11.92 5.69
C MET A 1 -37.66 11.49 6.48
N LYS A 2 -37.80 11.80 7.77
CA LYS A 2 -39.02 11.46 8.56
C LYS A 2 -40.30 12.11 8.00
N TRP A 3 -40.22 13.27 7.41
CA TRP A 3 -41.37 13.95 6.80
C TRP A 3 -41.84 13.29 5.46
N MET A 4 -41.04 12.39 4.87
CA MET A 4 -41.45 11.58 3.71
C MET A 4 -42.49 10.53 4.05
N PHE A 5 -42.66 10.17 5.33
CA PHE A 5 -43.52 9.04 5.76
C PHE A 5 -44.77 9.54 6.47
N ASN A 6 -45.78 9.90 5.71
CA ASN A 6 -47.07 10.27 6.28
C ASN A 6 -47.94 9.02 6.52
N ARG A 7 -48.42 8.86 7.75
CA ARG A 7 -49.28 7.78 8.14
C ARG A 7 -50.62 7.80 7.34
N ALA A 8 -50.76 6.88 6.44
CA ALA A 8 -52.10 6.47 5.98
C ALA A 8 -52.07 4.96 5.79
N SER A 9 -52.85 4.26 6.63
CA SER A 9 -53.35 2.90 6.55
C SER A 9 -52.38 1.73 6.56
N LEU A 10 -52.23 1.10 7.74
CA LEU A 10 -51.96 -0.34 7.84
C LEU A 10 -53.09 -0.98 8.70
N GLY A 11 -53.99 -1.63 8.02
CA GLY A 11 -54.96 -2.58 8.59
C GLY A 11 -54.30 -3.95 8.76
N ALA A 12 -54.68 -4.60 9.82
CA ALA A 12 -54.19 -5.88 10.32
C ALA A 12 -54.32 -7.04 9.33
N LEU A 13 -53.39 -8.01 9.44
CA LEU A 13 -53.69 -9.44 9.33
C LEU A 13 -52.65 -10.27 10.08
N ALA A 14 -53.14 -10.96 11.11
CA ALA A 14 -52.44 -11.99 11.87
C ALA A 14 -52.57 -13.34 11.15
N GLY A 15 -51.54 -14.17 11.24
CA GLY A 15 -51.56 -15.55 10.76
C GLY A 15 -50.36 -16.35 11.26
N SER A 16 -50.62 -17.15 12.25
CA SER A 16 -49.75 -18.14 12.89
C SER A 16 -49.54 -19.39 12.05
N LEU A 17 -48.43 -20.10 12.28
CA LEU A 17 -48.09 -21.56 12.25
C LEU A 17 -46.61 -21.69 11.79
N GLY A 18 -45.74 -22.53 12.33
CA GLY A 18 -45.83 -23.71 13.11
C GLY A 18 -44.48 -24.45 12.98
N LEU A 19 -43.99 -24.83 14.06
CA LEU A 19 -42.87 -25.68 14.46
C LEU A 19 -42.48 -26.82 13.48
N CYS A 20 -41.17 -26.99 13.19
CA CYS A 20 -40.52 -28.32 13.05
C CYS A 20 -39.01 -28.25 13.34
N PHE A 21 -38.60 -28.91 14.42
CA PHE A 21 -37.23 -29.24 14.75
C PHE A 21 -36.70 -30.34 13.85
N PHE A 22 -35.54 -30.14 13.26
CA PHE A 22 -34.70 -31.24 12.77
C PHE A 22 -33.27 -31.05 13.30
N VAL A 23 -32.89 -31.99 14.21
CA VAL A 23 -31.53 -32.15 14.70
C VAL A 23 -30.79 -32.99 13.66
N MET A 24 -29.74 -32.43 13.06
CA MET A 24 -28.76 -33.25 12.34
C MET A 24 -27.34 -32.91 12.84
N GLY A 25 -26.71 -33.98 13.33
CA GLY A 25 -25.38 -33.94 13.92
C GLY A 25 -24.31 -33.51 12.91
N THR A 26 -23.47 -32.58 13.32
CA THR A 26 -22.30 -32.12 12.59
C THR A 26 -21.10 -32.97 12.98
N ALA A 27 -20.60 -33.79 12.05
CA ALA A 27 -19.27 -34.37 12.12
C ALA A 27 -18.22 -33.25 11.95
N LEU A 28 -17.32 -33.11 12.93
CA LEU A 28 -16.18 -32.20 12.86
C LEU A 28 -15.18 -32.73 11.82
N PRO A 29 -14.71 -31.90 10.87
CA PRO A 29 -13.58 -32.29 10.03
C PRO A 29 -12.29 -32.29 10.86
N ALA A 30 -11.54 -33.39 10.77
CA ALA A 30 -10.22 -33.53 11.35
C ALA A 30 -9.31 -32.42 10.83
N SER A 31 -8.75 -31.63 11.76
CA SER A 31 -7.74 -30.61 11.47
C SER A 31 -6.49 -31.27 10.91
N ALA A 32 -6.19 -31.06 9.65
CA ALA A 32 -4.91 -31.43 9.05
C ALA A 32 -3.82 -30.58 9.70
N ALA A 33 -2.79 -31.24 10.26
CA ALA A 33 -1.61 -30.58 10.79
C ALA A 33 -0.92 -29.76 9.67
N PRO A 34 -0.46 -28.52 9.93
CA PRO A 34 0.26 -27.75 8.94
C PRO A 34 1.60 -28.41 8.62
N ALA A 35 1.94 -28.43 7.33
CA ALA A 35 3.23 -28.92 6.85
C ALA A 35 4.38 -28.08 7.45
N PRO A 36 5.51 -28.69 7.86
CA PRO A 36 6.64 -27.94 8.41
C PRO A 36 7.33 -27.16 7.28
N GLY A 37 7.26 -25.82 7.31
CA GLY A 37 8.05 -25.03 6.38
C GLY A 37 7.57 -23.59 6.09
N SER A 38 6.52 -23.10 6.72
CA SER A 38 6.13 -21.69 6.58
C SER A 38 6.07 -21.04 7.96
N GLU A 39 7.21 -20.62 8.45
CA GLU A 39 7.24 -19.71 9.60
C GLU A 39 6.64 -18.38 9.18
N ALA A 40 5.52 -18.02 9.78
CA ALA A 40 4.67 -16.90 9.43
C ALA A 40 5.46 -15.58 9.44
N ALA A 41 5.40 -14.86 8.33
CA ALA A 41 5.84 -13.48 8.26
C ALA A 41 5.21 -12.68 9.40
N THR A 42 6.02 -11.95 10.16
CA THR A 42 5.54 -11.03 11.20
C THR A 42 4.51 -10.09 10.56
N PRO A 43 3.25 -10.03 11.04
CA PRO A 43 2.25 -9.13 10.47
C PRO A 43 2.75 -7.69 10.48
N GLY A 44 2.78 -7.03 9.32
CA GLY A 44 3.20 -5.64 9.17
C GLY A 44 4.64 -5.39 8.72
N ALA A 45 5.47 -6.43 8.48
CA ALA A 45 6.82 -6.23 7.95
C ALA A 45 6.80 -5.86 6.46
N THR A 46 7.42 -4.73 6.09
CA THR A 46 7.54 -4.32 4.69
C THR A 46 8.41 -5.31 3.91
N ARG A 47 7.88 -5.87 2.83
CA ARG A 47 8.64 -6.73 1.92
C ARG A 47 9.64 -5.88 1.15
N PHE A 48 10.91 -6.27 1.19
CA PHE A 48 11.99 -5.65 0.44
C PHE A 48 12.11 -6.26 -0.95
N ALA A 49 12.18 -7.60 -1.03
CA ALA A 49 12.43 -8.31 -2.27
C ALA A 49 11.91 -9.75 -2.19
N VAL A 50 11.94 -10.44 -3.34
CA VAL A 50 11.73 -11.89 -3.46
C VAL A 50 12.99 -12.51 -4.03
N VAL A 51 13.39 -13.68 -3.53
CA VAL A 51 14.53 -14.46 -4.04
C VAL A 51 14.18 -14.95 -5.44
N TRP A 52 14.89 -14.46 -6.46
CA TRP A 52 14.66 -14.84 -7.86
C TRP A 52 15.51 -16.02 -8.31
N ARG A 53 16.81 -16.02 -7.88
CA ARG A 53 17.76 -17.10 -8.10
C ARG A 53 18.53 -17.36 -6.83
N LEU A 54 18.90 -18.60 -6.62
CA LEU A 54 19.71 -18.97 -5.45
C LEU A 54 20.61 -20.15 -5.75
N ARG A 55 21.87 -20.06 -5.31
CA ARG A 55 22.83 -21.14 -5.27
C ARG A 55 23.51 -21.18 -3.90
N GLY A 56 23.61 -22.35 -3.33
CA GLY A 56 24.23 -22.55 -2.02
C GLY A 56 23.39 -22.07 -0.83
N ASP A 57 24.05 -21.86 0.31
CA ASP A 57 23.39 -21.51 1.56
C ASP A 57 23.31 -20.00 1.74
N VAL A 58 22.11 -19.45 1.65
CA VAL A 58 21.80 -18.04 1.98
C VAL A 58 20.73 -18.02 3.06
N SER A 59 20.90 -17.18 4.06
CA SER A 59 19.99 -17.06 5.19
C SER A 59 19.53 -15.62 5.41
N ALA A 60 18.33 -15.47 5.99
CA ALA A 60 17.80 -14.21 6.50
C ALA A 60 17.61 -14.33 8.02
N THR A 61 18.03 -13.30 8.76
CA THR A 61 17.97 -13.26 10.23
C THR A 61 17.26 -12.01 10.69
N ARG A 62 16.30 -12.14 11.62
CA ARG A 62 15.64 -11.04 12.31
C ARG A 62 15.66 -11.31 13.81
N GLY A 63 16.37 -10.45 14.60
CA GLY A 63 16.60 -10.72 16.01
C GLY A 63 17.31 -12.06 16.23
N SER A 64 16.70 -12.99 16.94
CA SER A 64 17.19 -14.35 17.16
C SER A 64 16.71 -15.37 16.13
N ALA A 65 15.69 -15.04 15.34
CA ALA A 65 15.12 -15.96 14.34
C ALA A 65 15.95 -15.93 13.05
N GLN A 66 16.42 -17.10 12.63
CA GLN A 66 17.15 -17.32 11.39
C GLN A 66 16.42 -18.35 10.53
N ARG A 67 16.33 -18.07 9.23
CA ARG A 67 15.77 -19.01 8.24
C ARG A 67 16.68 -19.11 7.02
N LYS A 68 16.74 -20.30 6.43
CA LYS A 68 17.37 -20.49 5.12
C LYS A 68 16.43 -19.96 4.05
N LEU A 69 16.98 -19.25 3.07
CA LEU A 69 16.24 -18.76 1.92
C LEU A 69 16.17 -19.82 0.80
N ARG A 70 15.07 -19.78 0.07
CA ARG A 70 14.81 -20.57 -1.15
C ARG A 70 14.32 -19.62 -2.25
N GLU A 71 14.38 -20.07 -3.49
CA GLU A 71 13.75 -19.31 -4.58
C GLU A 71 12.24 -19.11 -4.32
N GLY A 72 11.74 -17.90 -4.56
CA GLY A 72 10.38 -17.47 -4.23
C GLY A 72 10.18 -16.95 -2.81
N ASP A 73 11.12 -17.14 -1.88
CA ASP A 73 11.00 -16.64 -0.52
C ASP A 73 11.07 -15.10 -0.46
N PRO A 74 10.23 -14.45 0.35
CA PRO A 74 10.33 -13.02 0.58
C PRO A 74 11.49 -12.67 1.52
N VAL A 75 12.10 -11.52 1.28
CA VAL A 75 13.04 -10.84 2.19
C VAL A 75 12.39 -9.55 2.65
N TYR A 76 12.48 -9.26 3.95
CA TYR A 76 11.81 -8.11 4.57
C TYR A 76 12.79 -7.04 5.02
N VAL A 77 12.32 -5.80 5.09
CA VAL A 77 13.05 -4.67 5.70
C VAL A 77 13.43 -5.02 7.14
N GLY A 78 14.68 -4.75 7.50
CA GLY A 78 15.26 -5.07 8.81
C GLY A 78 15.81 -6.50 8.94
N GLU A 79 15.65 -7.37 7.95
CA GLU A 79 16.35 -8.67 7.93
C GLU A 79 17.80 -8.50 7.50
N ARG A 80 18.69 -9.19 8.20
CA ARG A 80 20.08 -9.39 7.76
C ARG A 80 20.13 -10.60 6.84
N VAL A 81 20.48 -10.36 5.60
CA VAL A 81 20.74 -11.44 4.61
C VAL A 81 22.23 -11.75 4.60
N GLN A 82 22.55 -13.05 4.61
CA GLN A 82 23.94 -13.51 4.60
C GLN A 82 24.07 -14.69 3.65
N ALA A 83 25.00 -14.56 2.68
CA ALA A 83 25.42 -15.63 1.80
C ALA A 83 26.69 -16.30 2.36
N ALA A 84 26.77 -17.64 2.32
CA ALA A 84 27.98 -18.38 2.62
C ALA A 84 29.07 -18.09 1.58
N SER A 85 30.31 -18.53 1.84
CA SER A 85 31.49 -18.23 0.99
C SER A 85 31.42 -18.77 -0.44
N GLN A 86 30.52 -19.71 -0.72
CA GLN A 86 30.28 -20.26 -2.08
C GLN A 86 28.81 -20.14 -2.50
N ALA A 87 28.06 -19.26 -1.85
CA ALA A 87 26.64 -19.06 -2.12
C ALA A 87 26.40 -17.73 -2.78
N GLU A 88 25.40 -17.69 -3.66
CA GLU A 88 24.95 -16.48 -4.33
C GLU A 88 23.43 -16.46 -4.40
N ALA A 89 22.82 -15.28 -4.28
CA ALA A 89 21.39 -15.11 -4.49
C ALA A 89 21.12 -13.87 -5.33
N VAL A 90 20.07 -13.92 -6.12
CA VAL A 90 19.54 -12.75 -6.84
C VAL A 90 18.18 -12.43 -6.29
N LEU A 91 18.02 -11.24 -5.78
CA LEU A 91 16.80 -10.71 -5.19
C LEU A 91 16.16 -9.73 -6.16
N ARG A 92 14.86 -9.84 -6.40
CA ARG A 92 14.07 -8.91 -7.21
C ARG A 92 13.21 -8.06 -6.30
N THR A 93 13.34 -6.74 -6.41
CA THR A 93 12.55 -5.77 -5.65
C THR A 93 11.25 -5.39 -6.38
N GLU A 94 10.29 -4.79 -5.66
CA GLU A 94 8.99 -4.43 -6.26
C GLU A 94 9.07 -3.26 -7.24
N ASP A 95 10.15 -2.47 -7.19
CA ASP A 95 10.41 -1.40 -8.16
C ASP A 95 11.15 -1.88 -9.41
N ALA A 96 11.11 -3.18 -9.72
CA ALA A 96 11.89 -3.82 -10.79
C ALA A 96 13.40 -3.65 -10.65
N GLY A 97 13.90 -3.37 -9.46
CA GLY A 97 15.32 -3.44 -9.17
C GLY A 97 15.76 -4.89 -8.95
N VAL A 98 17.06 -5.12 -9.08
CA VAL A 98 17.69 -6.41 -8.82
C VAL A 98 18.93 -6.22 -7.93
N VAL A 99 19.07 -7.06 -6.91
CA VAL A 99 20.21 -7.09 -6.01
C VAL A 99 20.80 -8.50 -6.00
N ALA A 100 21.94 -8.70 -6.66
CA ALA A 100 22.70 -9.95 -6.55
C ALA A 100 23.62 -9.87 -5.32
N VAL A 101 23.52 -10.90 -4.48
CA VAL A 101 24.26 -11.05 -3.23
C VAL A 101 25.42 -12.01 -3.50
N ARG A 102 26.65 -11.50 -3.54
CA ARG A 102 27.85 -12.26 -3.86
C ARG A 102 28.28 -13.19 -2.72
N PRO A 103 29.14 -14.17 -2.98
CA PRO A 103 29.69 -15.05 -1.94
C PRO A 103 30.29 -14.30 -0.75
N GLY A 104 30.03 -14.77 0.47
CA GLY A 104 30.54 -14.15 1.70
C GLY A 104 29.92 -12.80 2.09
N THR A 105 28.88 -12.39 1.41
CA THR A 105 28.24 -11.09 1.61
C THR A 105 27.24 -11.10 2.74
N ALA A 106 27.23 -10.02 3.54
CA ALA A 106 26.16 -9.74 4.51
C ALA A 106 25.66 -8.31 4.35
N PHE A 107 24.33 -8.15 4.30
CA PHE A 107 23.68 -6.83 4.23
C PHE A 107 22.36 -6.80 5.00
N VAL A 108 21.84 -5.57 5.23
CA VAL A 108 20.51 -5.31 5.79
C VAL A 108 19.79 -4.33 4.87
N ALA A 109 18.56 -4.65 4.47
CA ALA A 109 17.65 -3.68 3.85
C ALA A 109 17.07 -2.80 4.95
N GLU A 110 17.56 -1.55 5.10
CA GLU A 110 17.14 -0.68 6.20
C GLU A 110 15.83 0.06 5.94
N ARG A 111 15.59 0.40 4.66
CA ARG A 111 14.40 1.11 4.23
C ARG A 111 14.02 0.71 2.82
N TYR A 112 12.73 0.53 2.61
CA TYR A 112 12.19 0.28 1.29
C TYR A 112 10.75 0.77 1.21
N ALA A 113 10.46 1.61 0.24
CA ALA A 113 9.12 2.02 -0.15
C ALA A 113 9.09 2.18 -1.67
N ALA A 114 8.16 1.51 -2.33
CA ALA A 114 7.99 1.50 -3.78
C ALA A 114 6.50 1.67 -4.10
N GLU A 115 5.95 2.84 -3.77
CA GLU A 115 4.52 3.16 -3.88
C GLU A 115 4.16 4.06 -5.06
N ASP A 116 5.13 4.41 -5.92
CA ASP A 116 5.02 5.42 -6.97
C ASP A 116 4.81 6.84 -6.40
N LYS A 117 5.55 7.16 -5.35
CA LYS A 117 5.55 8.47 -4.68
C LYS A 117 6.91 9.14 -4.74
N PRO A 118 6.98 10.49 -4.70
CA PRO A 118 8.25 11.20 -4.58
C PRO A 118 9.06 10.85 -3.32
N THR A 119 8.42 10.23 -2.33
CA THR A 119 9.03 9.77 -1.07
C THR A 119 9.52 8.32 -1.11
N ASP A 120 9.35 7.62 -2.25
CA ASP A 120 9.86 6.27 -2.41
C ASP A 120 11.35 6.21 -2.15
N SER A 121 11.79 5.13 -1.49
CA SER A 121 13.18 5.05 -1.06
C SER A 121 13.64 3.60 -0.97
N LEU A 122 14.95 3.41 -1.21
CA LEU A 122 15.67 2.18 -0.98
C LEU A 122 16.98 2.51 -0.25
N SER A 123 17.20 1.92 0.92
CA SER A 123 18.46 2.00 1.65
C SER A 123 18.92 0.62 2.07
N ILE A 124 20.10 0.23 1.60
CA ILE A 124 20.76 -1.01 1.97
C ILE A 124 22.00 -0.68 2.77
N ARG A 125 22.21 -1.33 3.92
CA ARG A 125 23.48 -1.31 4.64
C ARG A 125 24.29 -2.54 4.27
N LEU A 126 25.36 -2.36 3.50
CA LEU A 126 26.31 -3.40 3.18
C LEU A 126 27.34 -3.52 4.32
N LEU A 127 27.38 -4.68 4.96
CA LEU A 127 28.23 -4.94 6.14
C LEU A 127 29.59 -5.50 5.73
N THR A 128 29.60 -6.45 4.79
CA THR A 128 30.81 -7.08 4.23
C THR A 128 30.49 -7.71 2.89
N GLY A 129 31.50 -7.93 2.06
CA GLY A 129 31.35 -8.57 0.74
C GLY A 129 30.83 -7.61 -0.33
N SER A 130 30.17 -8.11 -1.34
CA SER A 130 29.75 -7.34 -2.50
C SER A 130 28.31 -7.63 -2.92
N LEU A 131 27.67 -6.60 -3.43
CA LEU A 131 26.40 -6.68 -4.15
C LEU A 131 26.60 -6.28 -5.60
N ARG A 132 25.78 -6.79 -6.53
CA ARG A 132 25.55 -6.13 -7.81
C ARG A 132 24.13 -5.60 -7.81
N VAL A 133 23.96 -4.31 -8.01
CA VAL A 133 22.69 -3.62 -7.91
C VAL A 133 22.32 -3.02 -9.25
N ILE A 134 21.22 -3.52 -9.83
CA ILE A 134 20.57 -2.94 -11.00
C ILE A 134 19.33 -2.21 -10.49
N SER A 135 19.33 -0.88 -10.63
CA SER A 135 18.31 -0.04 -10.02
C SER A 135 16.98 -0.10 -10.76
N GLY A 136 15.88 -0.09 -10.00
CA GLY A 136 14.53 0.03 -10.50
C GLY A 136 14.07 1.49 -10.66
N TRP A 137 12.72 1.73 -10.67
CA TRP A 137 12.19 3.07 -10.94
C TRP A 137 12.46 4.09 -9.82
N ILE A 138 12.70 3.66 -8.55
CA ILE A 138 12.97 4.56 -7.42
C ILE A 138 14.13 5.49 -7.73
N SER A 139 15.21 4.98 -8.33
CA SER A 139 16.39 5.77 -8.69
C SER A 139 16.11 6.92 -9.68
N ARG A 140 14.99 6.87 -10.38
CA ARG A 140 14.53 7.89 -11.33
C ARG A 140 13.51 8.84 -10.73
N THR A 141 12.59 8.31 -9.92
CA THR A 141 11.52 9.09 -9.28
C THR A 141 12.01 9.85 -8.05
N ASN A 142 12.95 9.27 -7.30
CA ASN A 142 13.61 9.90 -6.16
C ASN A 142 15.10 9.56 -6.12
N ARG A 143 15.94 10.37 -6.78
CA ARG A 143 17.39 10.16 -6.86
C ARG A 143 18.08 10.16 -5.51
N SER A 144 17.62 10.94 -4.54
CA SER A 144 18.18 10.99 -3.18
C SER A 144 17.70 9.82 -2.30
N GLY A 145 16.67 9.13 -2.72
CA GLY A 145 16.04 8.03 -1.97
C GLY A 145 16.72 6.68 -2.16
N HIS A 146 17.67 6.54 -3.10
CA HIS A 146 18.32 5.25 -3.38
C HIS A 146 19.79 5.28 -2.97
N ASN A 147 20.14 4.57 -1.88
CA ASN A 147 21.47 4.62 -1.29
C ASN A 147 21.95 3.23 -0.83
N ILE A 148 23.26 2.99 -0.99
CA ILE A 148 23.98 1.91 -0.31
C ILE A 148 24.87 2.54 0.76
N VAL A 149 24.66 2.13 2.00
CA VAL A 149 25.40 2.63 3.17
C VAL A 149 26.44 1.60 3.60
N THR A 150 27.67 2.00 3.81
CA THR A 150 28.74 1.16 4.33
C THR A 150 29.34 1.79 5.60
N SER A 151 30.33 1.14 6.19
CA SER A 151 31.06 1.71 7.32
C SER A 151 31.92 2.95 6.97
N SER A 152 32.27 3.12 5.68
CA SER A 152 33.19 4.16 5.21
C SER A 152 32.54 5.22 4.35
N ALA A 153 31.44 4.91 3.67
CA ALA A 153 30.82 5.81 2.69
C ALA A 153 29.33 5.58 2.55
N THR A 154 28.63 6.57 2.00
CA THR A 154 27.29 6.41 1.42
C THR A 154 27.39 6.54 -0.10
N ILE A 155 26.86 5.57 -0.83
CA ILE A 155 26.84 5.54 -2.29
C ILE A 155 25.41 5.87 -2.74
N GLY A 156 25.24 7.06 -3.32
CA GLY A 156 23.99 7.51 -3.95
C GLY A 156 23.91 7.02 -5.40
N ILE A 157 22.72 6.62 -5.86
CA ILE A 157 22.53 5.95 -7.13
C ILE A 157 21.74 6.84 -8.09
N ARG A 158 22.22 6.96 -9.33
CA ARG A 158 21.62 7.80 -10.39
C ARG A 158 21.06 7.00 -11.55
N GLY A 159 20.41 5.84 -11.28
CA GLY A 159 19.90 4.94 -12.32
C GLY A 159 21.04 4.13 -12.94
N THR A 160 21.35 2.96 -12.37
CA THR A 160 22.65 2.32 -12.62
C THR A 160 22.61 0.80 -12.52
N ASP A 161 23.67 0.19 -13.02
CA ASP A 161 24.17 -1.15 -12.70
C ASP A 161 25.57 -0.95 -12.11
N HIS A 162 25.72 -1.27 -10.81
CA HIS A 162 26.96 -1.06 -10.08
C HIS A 162 27.22 -2.17 -9.06
N GLU A 163 28.48 -2.26 -8.60
CA GLU A 163 28.94 -3.29 -7.69
C GLU A 163 29.66 -2.66 -6.48
N PRO A 164 28.91 -2.27 -5.42
CA PRO A 164 29.51 -1.85 -4.16
C PRO A 164 30.17 -3.05 -3.45
N TYR A 165 31.35 -2.83 -2.90
CA TYR A 165 32.15 -3.84 -2.21
C TYR A 165 32.70 -3.27 -0.90
N VAL A 166 32.47 -3.97 0.22
CA VAL A 166 33.16 -3.75 1.50
C VAL A 166 34.20 -4.84 1.66
N LEU A 167 35.47 -4.47 1.42
CA LEU A 167 36.62 -5.38 1.48
C LEU A 167 37.01 -5.60 2.94
N SER A 168 36.95 -6.86 3.41
CA SER A 168 37.33 -7.23 4.77
C SER A 168 38.87 -7.18 4.95
N PRO A 169 39.34 -7.06 6.21
CA PRO A 169 40.80 -7.09 6.48
C PRO A 169 41.50 -8.35 5.97
N GLU A 170 40.83 -9.51 6.03
CA GLU A 170 41.36 -10.79 5.57
C GLU A 170 41.56 -10.78 4.06
N LEU A 171 40.49 -10.44 3.30
CA LEU A 171 40.55 -10.39 1.85
C LEU A 171 41.42 -9.26 1.32
N ALA A 172 41.53 -8.17 2.07
CA ALA A 172 42.45 -7.06 1.78
C ALA A 172 43.93 -7.52 1.78
N LYS A 173 44.30 -8.35 2.76
CA LYS A 173 45.66 -8.95 2.83
C LYS A 173 45.89 -9.96 1.71
N GLU A 174 44.90 -10.84 1.45
CA GLU A 174 45.00 -11.86 0.43
C GLU A 174 45.14 -11.26 -0.98
N THR A 175 44.37 -10.22 -1.28
CA THR A 175 44.37 -9.58 -2.60
C THR A 175 45.38 -8.43 -2.74
N ASN A 176 46.11 -8.12 -1.69
CA ASN A 176 47.00 -6.95 -1.60
C ASN A 176 46.32 -5.63 -1.99
N ASN A 177 45.10 -5.44 -1.57
CA ASN A 177 44.33 -4.21 -1.77
C ASN A 177 44.01 -3.55 -0.42
N PRO A 178 43.86 -2.22 -0.34
CA PRO A 178 43.51 -1.55 0.90
C PRO A 178 42.10 -1.97 1.41
N GLU A 179 41.95 -2.17 2.72
CA GLU A 179 40.64 -2.33 3.35
C GLU A 179 39.79 -1.06 3.15
N GLY A 180 38.50 -1.23 2.81
CA GLY A 180 37.60 -0.11 2.61
C GLY A 180 36.38 -0.43 1.78
N THR A 181 35.72 0.63 1.34
CA THR A 181 34.56 0.57 0.44
C THR A 181 34.98 0.91 -0.98
N TYR A 182 34.59 0.04 -1.89
CA TYR A 182 34.77 0.20 -3.33
C TYR A 182 33.42 0.25 -4.00
N ASP A 183 33.32 0.91 -5.15
CA ASP A 183 32.10 0.88 -5.97
C ASP A 183 32.47 0.90 -7.46
N LYS A 184 32.22 -0.23 -8.15
CA LYS A 184 32.43 -0.38 -9.59
C LYS A 184 31.14 -0.07 -10.33
N VAL A 185 31.16 0.88 -11.25
CA VAL A 185 30.00 1.24 -12.06
C VAL A 185 30.08 0.55 -13.42
N ASN A 186 29.07 -0.26 -13.74
CA ASN A 186 28.93 -0.93 -15.04
C ASN A 186 28.13 -0.06 -16.03
N ARG A 187 27.07 0.62 -15.56
CA ARG A 187 26.20 1.47 -16.37
C ARG A 187 25.58 2.59 -15.51
N GLY A 188 25.30 3.75 -16.11
CA GLY A 188 24.71 4.89 -15.41
C GLY A 188 25.75 5.68 -14.63
N GLY A 189 25.58 5.84 -13.31
CA GLY A 189 26.52 6.55 -12.47
C GLY A 189 26.15 6.49 -11.00
N THR A 190 27.15 6.60 -10.13
CA THR A 190 26.99 6.70 -8.68
C THR A 190 27.72 7.92 -8.12
N THR A 191 27.40 8.30 -6.90
CA THR A 191 28.09 9.34 -6.15
C THR A 191 28.48 8.78 -4.80
N MET A 192 29.78 8.63 -4.55
CA MET A 192 30.32 8.19 -3.28
C MET A 192 30.54 9.41 -2.34
N LYS A 193 29.93 9.36 -1.16
CA LYS A 193 29.98 10.46 -0.19
C LYS A 193 30.61 10.04 1.13
N VAL A 194 31.52 10.88 1.64
CA VAL A 194 32.20 10.74 2.96
C VAL A 194 32.20 12.09 3.65
N GLY A 195 31.40 12.27 4.70
CA GLY A 195 31.17 13.59 5.27
C GLY A 195 30.61 14.55 4.20
N ASP A 196 31.29 15.66 3.98
CA ASP A 196 30.94 16.66 2.95
C ASP A 196 31.63 16.42 1.60
N ASN A 197 32.57 15.47 1.53
CA ASN A 197 33.27 15.15 0.30
C ASN A 197 32.48 14.18 -0.57
N THR A 198 32.41 14.47 -1.86
CA THR A 198 31.69 13.64 -2.84
C THR A 198 32.60 13.33 -4.02
N LEU A 199 32.41 12.14 -4.60
CA LEU A 199 33.04 11.68 -5.82
C LEU A 199 32.02 11.07 -6.74
N ASP A 200 31.87 11.60 -7.93
CA ASP A 200 31.06 10.98 -8.97
C ASP A 200 31.86 9.88 -9.66
N ILE A 201 31.21 8.74 -9.88
CA ILE A 201 31.80 7.55 -10.50
C ILE A 201 31.02 7.25 -11.77
N ASP A 202 31.72 7.32 -12.91
CA ASP A 202 31.16 7.06 -14.24
C ASP A 202 31.31 5.57 -14.63
N PRO A 203 30.62 5.11 -15.69
CA PRO A 203 30.73 3.73 -16.18
C PRO A 203 32.18 3.34 -16.50
N GLY A 204 32.54 2.11 -16.11
CA GLY A 204 33.88 1.54 -16.29
C GLY A 204 34.89 2.02 -15.25
N LYS A 205 34.50 2.87 -14.29
CA LYS A 205 35.34 3.35 -13.19
C LYS A 205 35.04 2.68 -11.88
N VAL A 206 36.02 2.77 -10.94
CA VAL A 206 35.88 2.28 -9.57
C VAL A 206 36.24 3.44 -8.62
N GLY A 207 35.28 3.77 -7.73
CA GLY A 207 35.54 4.66 -6.59
C GLY A 207 36.04 3.86 -5.39
N PHE A 208 36.88 4.47 -4.55
CA PHE A 208 37.42 3.84 -3.36
C PHE A 208 37.48 4.82 -2.19
N VAL A 209 37.10 4.33 -1.01
CA VAL A 209 37.35 4.99 0.29
C VAL A 209 37.94 3.97 1.25
N ARG A 210 39.07 4.34 1.86
CA ARG A 210 39.73 3.51 2.87
C ARG A 210 38.85 3.35 4.11
N ALA A 211 38.83 2.18 4.72
CA ALA A 211 38.20 1.96 6.02
C ALA A 211 38.85 2.88 7.09
N PRO A 212 38.04 3.45 8.01
CA PRO A 212 38.58 4.19 9.13
C PRO A 212 39.48 3.26 9.96
N ALA A 213 40.71 3.69 10.19
CA ALA A 213 41.68 2.92 11.01
C ALA A 213 41.08 2.72 12.42
N ARG A 214 41.13 1.50 12.93
CA ARG A 214 40.82 1.19 14.34
C ARG A 214 41.99 1.65 15.20
N VAL A 215 42.13 2.97 15.41
CA VAL A 215 43.26 3.51 16.17
C VAL A 215 42.87 3.62 17.63
N ARG A 216 43.63 2.93 18.50
CA ARG A 216 43.56 3.07 19.96
C ARG A 216 44.22 4.36 20.48
N GLU A 217 44.88 5.12 19.64
CA GLU A 217 45.62 6.33 20.01
C GLU A 217 45.16 7.53 19.19
N ARG A 218 45.22 8.73 19.80
CA ARG A 218 44.89 10.05 19.23
C ARG A 218 45.59 10.30 17.90
N ALA A 219 45.20 9.59 16.85
CA ALA A 219 45.69 9.90 15.52
C ALA A 219 44.85 11.03 14.94
N LEU A 220 45.54 12.01 14.37
CA LEU A 220 45.03 13.05 13.49
C LEU A 220 43.85 12.50 12.67
N LEU A 221 42.71 13.22 12.67
CA LEU A 221 41.58 12.96 11.79
C LEU A 221 42.10 12.97 10.34
N THR A 222 42.50 11.81 9.86
CA THR A 222 42.82 11.64 8.44
C THR A 222 41.54 11.82 7.71
N ILE A 223 41.36 12.89 6.97
CA ILE A 223 40.21 13.13 6.11
C ILE A 223 40.24 12.01 5.09
N LEU A 224 39.29 11.07 5.21
CA LEU A 224 39.14 9.97 4.26
C LEU A 224 38.44 10.56 3.03
N LEU A 225 39.20 10.82 1.98
CA LEU A 225 38.65 11.30 0.70
C LEU A 225 38.35 10.12 -0.20
N PRO A 226 37.22 10.14 -0.90
CA PRO A 226 36.94 9.18 -1.96
C PRO A 226 37.86 9.49 -3.16
N VAL A 227 38.41 8.46 -3.79
CA VAL A 227 39.27 8.56 -4.96
C VAL A 227 38.83 7.61 -6.07
N LEU A 228 39.10 7.97 -7.32
CA LEU A 228 38.98 7.06 -8.45
C LEU A 228 40.20 6.18 -8.57
N LEU A 229 40.03 4.91 -8.88
CA LEU A 229 41.10 3.97 -9.18
C LEU A 229 41.36 3.91 -10.69
N ASP A 230 42.62 3.76 -11.05
CA ASP A 230 43.05 3.64 -12.47
C ASP A 230 42.68 2.28 -13.08
N LYS A 231 42.54 1.25 -12.23
CA LYS A 231 42.24 -0.13 -12.65
C LYS A 231 41.18 -0.76 -11.77
N VAL A 232 40.37 -1.65 -12.36
CA VAL A 232 39.45 -2.48 -11.60
C VAL A 232 40.22 -3.50 -10.78
N PRO A 233 40.05 -3.55 -9.45
CA PRO A 233 40.71 -4.55 -8.60
C PRO A 233 40.33 -5.97 -8.96
N SER A 234 41.28 -6.91 -8.77
CA SER A 234 41.12 -8.32 -9.15
C SER A 234 40.08 -9.11 -8.34
N PHE A 235 39.64 -8.59 -7.20
CA PHE A 235 38.61 -9.22 -6.39
C PHE A 235 37.17 -9.01 -6.95
N TYR A 236 36.98 -8.18 -7.97
CA TYR A 236 35.73 -8.12 -8.71
C TYR A 236 35.64 -9.31 -9.68
N VAL A 237 35.18 -10.45 -9.15
CA VAL A 237 35.01 -11.68 -9.90
C VAL A 237 33.53 -11.79 -10.36
N PRO A 238 33.26 -12.14 -11.63
CA PRO A 238 31.89 -12.37 -12.09
C PRO A 238 31.20 -13.44 -11.26
N GLY A 239 29.92 -13.25 -10.97
CA GLY A 239 29.09 -14.21 -10.28
C GLY A 239 28.45 -15.24 -11.23
N GLU A 240 27.86 -16.24 -10.65
CA GLU A 240 27.17 -17.34 -11.37
C GLU A 240 26.05 -16.83 -12.29
N PHE A 241 25.33 -15.79 -11.86
CA PHE A 241 24.18 -15.28 -12.58
C PHE A 241 24.48 -14.07 -13.46
N ASP A 242 25.74 -13.66 -13.61
CA ASP A 242 26.09 -12.43 -14.30
C ASP A 242 25.63 -12.38 -15.77
N ALA A 243 25.70 -13.51 -16.49
CA ALA A 243 25.19 -13.55 -17.87
C ALA A 243 23.67 -13.26 -17.96
N GLU A 244 22.89 -13.61 -16.95
CA GLU A 244 21.45 -13.28 -16.85
C GLU A 244 21.29 -11.81 -16.44
N LEU A 245 22.09 -11.33 -15.49
CA LEU A 245 22.07 -9.95 -15.02
C LEU A 245 22.50 -8.95 -16.09
N ASP A 246 23.48 -9.29 -16.94
CA ASP A 246 23.91 -8.44 -18.05
C ASP A 246 22.76 -8.24 -19.05
N ARG A 247 22.04 -9.30 -19.40
CA ARG A 247 20.84 -9.20 -20.24
C ARG A 247 19.74 -8.37 -19.58
N TYR A 248 19.50 -8.60 -18.29
CA TYR A 248 18.53 -7.83 -17.54
C TYR A 248 18.92 -6.35 -17.47
N SER A 249 20.18 -6.04 -17.21
CA SER A 249 20.69 -4.67 -17.13
C SER A 249 20.42 -3.86 -18.41
N GLN A 250 20.49 -4.51 -19.59
CA GLN A 250 20.19 -3.85 -20.87
C GLN A 250 18.71 -3.45 -21.01
N THR A 251 17.80 -4.20 -20.42
CA THR A 251 16.35 -3.98 -20.51
C THR A 251 15.74 -3.42 -19.23
N ALA A 252 16.53 -3.24 -18.17
CA ALA A 252 16.05 -2.86 -16.82
C ALA A 252 15.22 -1.57 -16.82
N ASP A 253 15.56 -0.60 -17.66
CA ASP A 253 14.81 0.65 -17.78
C ASP A 253 13.41 0.43 -18.35
N GLN A 254 13.29 -0.43 -19.37
CA GLN A 254 12.00 -0.77 -19.98
C GLN A 254 11.15 -1.61 -19.01
N GLU A 255 11.76 -2.61 -18.36
CA GLU A 255 11.08 -3.45 -17.39
C GLU A 255 10.57 -2.64 -16.19
N SER A 256 11.37 -1.71 -15.69
CA SER A 256 10.98 -0.87 -14.58
C SER A 256 9.87 0.11 -14.95
N GLN A 257 9.87 0.68 -16.16
CA GLN A 257 8.76 1.49 -16.66
C GLN A 257 7.48 0.66 -16.81
N LYS A 258 7.57 -0.52 -17.41
CA LYS A 258 6.44 -1.43 -17.60
C LYS A 258 5.80 -1.84 -16.28
N GLN A 259 6.61 -2.21 -15.29
CA GLN A 259 6.09 -2.56 -13.95
C GLN A 259 5.46 -1.36 -13.26
N LEU A 260 6.05 -0.16 -13.36
CA LEU A 260 5.47 1.06 -12.82
C LEU A 260 4.10 1.38 -13.45
N GLU A 261 3.99 1.25 -14.78
CA GLU A 261 2.71 1.40 -15.47
C GLU A 261 1.68 0.35 -15.06
N GLN A 262 2.10 -0.91 -14.90
CA GLN A 262 1.23 -1.97 -14.41
C GLN A 262 0.76 -1.68 -12.98
N LYS A 263 1.65 -1.21 -12.11
CA LYS A 263 1.31 -0.79 -10.75
C LYS A 263 0.28 0.34 -10.76
N ARG A 264 0.47 1.37 -11.60
CA ARG A 264 -0.49 2.49 -11.77
C ARG A 264 -1.85 2.05 -12.29
N LYS A 265 -1.89 1.02 -13.12
CA LYS A 265 -3.11 0.42 -13.70
C LYS A 265 -3.72 -0.66 -12.80
N SER A 266 -3.07 -1.04 -11.71
CA SER A 266 -3.55 -2.11 -10.84
C SER A 266 -4.81 -1.70 -10.07
N PRO A 267 -5.72 -2.64 -9.76
CA PRO A 267 -6.90 -2.37 -8.92
C PRO A 267 -6.55 -1.75 -7.57
N ALA A 268 -5.45 -2.17 -6.96
CA ALA A 268 -4.96 -1.60 -5.70
C ALA A 268 -4.53 -0.12 -5.84
N ALA A 269 -3.98 0.30 -6.98
CA ALA A 269 -3.68 1.70 -7.25
C ALA A 269 -4.96 2.51 -7.52
N ALA A 270 -5.92 1.93 -8.24
CA ALA A 270 -7.24 2.52 -8.43
C ALA A 270 -7.99 2.69 -7.10
N ALA A 271 -7.90 1.71 -6.19
CA ALA A 271 -8.45 1.80 -4.85
C ALA A 271 -7.76 2.88 -3.99
N LYS A 272 -6.45 3.07 -4.13
CA LYS A 272 -5.71 4.16 -3.46
C LYS A 272 -6.05 5.56 -4.02
N GLN A 273 -6.47 5.65 -5.28
CA GLN A 273 -6.97 6.89 -5.89
C GLN A 273 -8.44 7.16 -5.57
N CYS A 274 -9.15 6.17 -5.05
CA CYS A 274 -10.52 6.32 -4.60
C CYS A 274 -10.54 7.18 -3.33
N ALA A 275 -11.30 8.28 -3.36
CA ALA A 275 -11.53 9.16 -2.22
C ALA A 275 -12.99 8.99 -1.73
N PRO A 276 -13.32 7.93 -0.95
CA PRO A 276 -14.70 7.62 -0.57
C PRO A 276 -15.40 8.79 0.12
N THR A 277 -14.68 9.54 0.94
CA THR A 277 -15.22 10.71 1.65
C THR A 277 -15.57 11.85 0.68
N ASP A 278 -14.80 12.11 -0.36
CA ASP A 278 -15.08 13.17 -1.34
C ASP A 278 -16.22 12.75 -2.26
N ILE A 279 -16.28 11.49 -2.66
CA ILE A 279 -17.42 10.91 -3.41
C ILE A 279 -18.70 11.07 -2.58
N ALA A 280 -18.67 10.66 -1.31
CA ALA A 280 -19.80 10.79 -0.39
C ALA A 280 -20.27 12.23 -0.22
N LYS A 281 -19.35 13.17 -0.01
CA LYS A 281 -19.67 14.61 0.11
C LYS A 281 -20.30 15.16 -1.17
N ALA A 282 -19.77 14.82 -2.33
CA ALA A 282 -20.32 15.25 -3.61
C ALA A 282 -21.73 14.68 -3.85
N TRP A 283 -21.93 13.38 -3.55
CA TRP A 283 -23.24 12.75 -3.65
C TRP A 283 -24.26 13.36 -2.71
N LEU A 284 -23.90 13.56 -1.43
CA LEU A 284 -24.76 14.18 -0.43
C LEU A 284 -25.09 15.64 -0.79
N ALA A 285 -24.14 16.40 -1.32
CA ALA A 285 -24.38 17.77 -1.79
C ALA A 285 -25.41 17.80 -2.93
N GLY A 286 -25.37 16.81 -3.84
CA GLY A 286 -26.37 16.62 -4.88
C GLY A 286 -27.77 16.34 -4.31
N LEU A 287 -27.87 15.42 -3.33
CA LEU A 287 -29.11 15.08 -2.63
C LEU A 287 -29.68 16.30 -1.90
N ASP A 288 -28.84 16.98 -1.12
CA ASP A 288 -29.22 18.17 -0.35
C ASP A 288 -29.70 19.31 -1.26
N GLY A 289 -29.01 19.50 -2.39
CA GLY A 289 -29.40 20.48 -3.41
C GLY A 289 -30.74 20.17 -4.07
N ALA A 290 -31.03 18.91 -4.34
CA ALA A 290 -32.32 18.48 -4.90
C ALA A 290 -33.46 18.65 -3.89
N ILE A 291 -33.21 18.33 -2.62
CA ILE A 291 -34.19 18.54 -1.52
C ILE A 291 -34.48 20.04 -1.35
N ALA A 292 -33.46 20.88 -1.30
CA ALA A 292 -33.61 22.32 -1.14
C ALA A 292 -34.42 22.99 -2.27
N LYS A 293 -34.33 22.46 -3.50
CA LYS A 293 -35.10 22.88 -4.67
C LYS A 293 -36.52 22.28 -4.72
N GLY A 294 -36.83 21.30 -3.88
CA GLY A 294 -38.09 20.55 -3.94
C GLY A 294 -38.20 19.65 -5.18
N ASP A 295 -37.05 19.28 -5.78
CA ASP A 295 -37.01 18.47 -7.00
C ASP A 295 -37.08 16.98 -6.65
N ALA A 296 -38.33 16.48 -6.55
CA ALA A 296 -38.58 15.08 -6.23
C ALA A 296 -37.98 14.11 -7.27
N GLN A 297 -37.97 14.50 -8.56
CA GLN A 297 -37.45 13.64 -9.61
C GLN A 297 -35.92 13.49 -9.52
N ALA A 298 -35.21 14.58 -9.26
CA ALA A 298 -33.77 14.57 -9.02
C ALA A 298 -33.41 13.72 -7.79
N ILE A 299 -34.17 13.83 -6.69
CA ILE A 299 -33.98 12.99 -5.50
C ILE A 299 -34.14 11.50 -5.87
N ILE A 300 -35.26 11.13 -6.52
CA ILE A 300 -35.57 9.76 -6.88
C ILE A 300 -34.52 9.17 -7.83
N ALA A 301 -33.97 9.98 -8.75
CA ALA A 301 -32.92 9.56 -9.69
C ALA A 301 -31.60 9.19 -9.02
N MET A 302 -31.37 9.60 -7.79
CA MET A 302 -30.17 9.25 -7.01
C MET A 302 -30.24 7.86 -6.36
N PHE A 303 -31.39 7.20 -6.44
CA PHE A 303 -31.62 5.86 -5.87
C PHE A 303 -31.81 4.82 -6.97
N ALA A 304 -31.27 3.63 -6.75
CA ALA A 304 -31.37 2.52 -7.70
C ALA A 304 -32.82 2.01 -7.86
N ALA A 305 -33.10 1.35 -8.97
CA ALA A 305 -34.42 0.73 -9.20
C ALA A 305 -34.70 -0.36 -8.15
N ASP A 306 -33.67 -1.02 -7.67
CA ASP A 306 -33.69 -2.10 -6.67
C ASP A 306 -33.32 -1.63 -5.26
N VAL A 307 -33.43 -0.33 -4.96
CA VAL A 307 -33.04 0.23 -3.67
C VAL A 307 -33.88 -0.34 -2.52
N ALA A 308 -33.19 -0.69 -1.42
CA ALA A 308 -33.80 -1.01 -0.14
C ALA A 308 -33.67 0.19 0.82
N VAL A 309 -34.80 0.69 1.28
CA VAL A 309 -34.85 1.85 2.19
C VAL A 309 -35.46 1.45 3.52
N ARG A 310 -34.79 1.81 4.62
CA ARG A 310 -35.31 1.63 5.99
C ARG A 310 -35.37 2.97 6.72
N ALA A 311 -36.48 3.27 7.32
CA ALA A 311 -36.66 4.44 8.18
C ALA A 311 -36.98 4.00 9.61
N ASN A 312 -36.11 4.34 10.56
CA ASN A 312 -36.29 4.12 11.98
C ASN A 312 -36.79 5.41 12.62
N ILE A 313 -38.07 5.43 12.97
CA ILE A 313 -38.78 6.62 13.45
C ILE A 313 -38.96 6.53 14.96
N LYS A 314 -38.62 7.58 15.68
CA LYS A 314 -38.83 7.67 17.14
C LYS A 314 -40.25 8.13 17.44
N GLU A 315 -41.00 7.31 18.15
CA GLU A 315 -42.36 7.62 18.61
C GLU A 315 -42.37 8.47 19.88
N LYS A 316 -43.54 9.07 20.20
CA LYS A 316 -43.74 9.70 21.50
C LYS A 316 -43.61 8.61 22.59
N GLY A 317 -42.56 8.66 23.38
CA GLY A 317 -42.24 7.63 24.38
C GLY A 317 -40.88 6.95 24.13
N GLY A 318 -40.18 7.29 23.02
CA GLY A 318 -38.78 6.89 22.79
C GLY A 318 -38.62 5.55 22.06
N LYS A 319 -39.72 4.81 21.79
CA LYS A 319 -39.68 3.57 21.01
C LYS A 319 -39.37 3.85 19.56
N LEU A 320 -38.47 3.07 18.94
CA LEU A 320 -38.19 3.11 17.52
C LEU A 320 -39.12 2.15 16.77
N THR A 321 -39.76 2.67 15.74
CA THR A 321 -40.55 1.87 14.78
C THR A 321 -39.86 1.93 13.42
N SER A 322 -39.58 0.76 12.83
CA SER A 322 -38.92 0.63 11.52
C SER A 322 -39.95 0.45 10.43
N VAL A 323 -39.73 1.12 9.31
CA VAL A 323 -40.54 0.98 8.08
C VAL A 323 -39.56 0.68 6.95
N ASP A 324 -39.81 -0.44 6.24
CA ASP A 324 -39.07 -0.80 5.04
C ASP A 324 -39.84 -0.36 3.80
N LEU A 325 -39.18 0.22 2.83
CA LEU A 325 -39.76 0.75 1.62
C LEU A 325 -38.99 0.29 0.39
N GLY A 326 -39.72 -0.06 -0.65
CA GLY A 326 -39.16 -0.23 -1.98
C GLY A 326 -39.07 1.11 -2.74
N ARG A 327 -38.64 1.01 -3.99
CA ARG A 327 -38.47 2.20 -4.85
C ARG A 327 -39.77 2.97 -5.09
N GLU A 328 -40.88 2.27 -5.28
CA GLU A 328 -42.17 2.89 -5.60
C GLU A 328 -42.71 3.67 -4.41
N GLU A 329 -42.70 3.07 -3.22
CA GLU A 329 -43.08 3.74 -1.98
C GLU A 329 -42.18 4.92 -1.65
N LEU A 330 -40.84 4.79 -1.90
CA LEU A 330 -39.90 5.90 -1.78
C LEU A 330 -40.28 7.06 -2.72
N ALA A 331 -40.60 6.76 -3.98
CA ALA A 331 -40.95 7.78 -4.96
C ALA A 331 -42.24 8.51 -4.57
N GLN A 332 -43.30 7.74 -4.21
CA GLN A 332 -44.58 8.33 -3.78
C GLN A 332 -44.42 9.18 -2.53
N SER A 333 -43.70 8.70 -1.52
CA SER A 333 -43.47 9.45 -0.28
C SER A 333 -42.62 10.71 -0.52
N THR A 334 -41.60 10.63 -1.40
CA THR A 334 -40.79 11.79 -1.77
C THR A 334 -41.60 12.88 -2.46
N ILE A 335 -42.43 12.52 -3.45
CA ILE A 335 -43.29 13.48 -4.14
C ILE A 335 -44.29 14.13 -3.17
N ALA A 336 -44.91 13.35 -2.30
CA ALA A 336 -45.87 13.86 -1.31
C ALA A 336 -45.15 14.83 -0.31
N ALA A 337 -43.98 14.48 0.10
CA ALA A 337 -43.18 15.27 1.03
C ALA A 337 -42.77 16.63 0.43
N MET A 338 -42.30 16.65 -0.81
CA MET A 338 -41.87 17.89 -1.48
C MET A 338 -43.01 18.90 -1.66
N LYS A 339 -44.22 18.45 -1.89
CA LYS A 339 -45.42 19.31 -2.01
C LYS A 339 -45.74 20.10 -0.75
N GLY A 340 -45.42 19.56 0.44
CA GLY A 340 -45.76 20.18 1.74
C GLY A 340 -44.61 20.92 2.42
N LEU A 341 -43.38 20.86 1.87
CA LEU A 341 -42.19 21.37 2.50
C LEU A 341 -42.03 22.88 2.30
N LYS A 342 -41.90 23.64 3.41
CA LYS A 342 -41.64 25.06 3.42
C LYS A 342 -40.56 25.41 4.43
N ASP A 343 -39.84 26.50 4.17
CA ASP A 343 -38.79 27.04 5.06
C ASP A 343 -37.73 26.00 5.43
N TYR A 344 -37.42 25.07 4.51
CA TYR A 344 -36.47 23.97 4.75
C TYR A 344 -35.05 24.49 4.88
N LYS A 345 -34.39 24.04 5.94
CA LYS A 345 -32.96 24.24 6.17
C LYS A 345 -32.35 22.96 6.73
N GLN A 346 -31.17 22.63 6.27
CA GLN A 346 -30.42 21.49 6.81
C GLN A 346 -28.96 21.86 7.03
N ARG A 347 -28.33 21.11 7.92
CA ARG A 347 -26.90 21.19 8.18
C ARG A 347 -26.37 19.79 8.49
N ARG A 348 -25.37 19.34 7.73
CA ARG A 348 -24.65 18.11 8.04
C ARG A 348 -23.62 18.40 9.13
N VAL A 349 -23.61 17.57 10.16
CA VAL A 349 -22.73 17.71 11.32
C VAL A 349 -21.38 17.04 11.00
N TRP A 350 -21.43 15.82 10.46
CA TRP A 350 -20.26 15.08 10.00
C TRP A 350 -20.65 14.08 8.90
N THR A 351 -19.63 13.64 8.16
CA THR A 351 -19.74 12.60 7.13
C THR A 351 -18.51 11.73 7.18
N ASP A 352 -18.68 10.40 7.24
CA ASP A 352 -17.65 9.38 7.12
C ASP A 352 -18.02 8.44 5.98
N ALA A 353 -17.02 8.01 5.17
CA ALA A 353 -17.27 7.06 4.10
C ALA A 353 -16.08 6.11 3.92
N ARG A 354 -16.37 4.87 3.57
CA ARG A 354 -15.39 3.79 3.41
C ARG A 354 -15.72 2.97 2.18
N LEU A 355 -14.70 2.40 1.56
CA LEU A 355 -14.90 1.34 0.59
C LEU A 355 -15.62 0.16 1.27
N THR A 356 -16.57 -0.43 0.56
CA THR A 356 -17.22 -1.67 1.02
C THR A 356 -16.44 -2.83 0.45
N ASP A 357 -15.75 -3.60 1.31
CA ASP A 357 -15.07 -4.84 0.94
C ASP A 357 -16.12 -5.86 0.47
N LEU A 358 -16.04 -6.20 -0.81
CA LEU A 358 -16.72 -7.37 -1.34
C LEU A 358 -15.67 -8.37 -1.80
N ALA A 359 -15.86 -9.62 -1.47
CA ALA A 359 -15.01 -10.71 -1.88
C ALA A 359 -14.73 -10.65 -3.39
N GLY A 360 -13.50 -10.21 -3.76
CA GLY A 360 -12.96 -10.36 -5.09
C GLY A 360 -12.73 -9.11 -5.94
N GLY A 361 -12.87 -7.87 -5.44
CA GLY A 361 -12.60 -6.71 -6.28
C GLY A 361 -12.13 -5.48 -5.52
N ASP A 362 -10.93 -5.01 -5.84
CA ASP A 362 -10.35 -3.73 -5.37
C ASP A 362 -10.86 -2.51 -6.17
N ALA A 363 -11.98 -2.64 -6.86
CA ALA A 363 -12.53 -1.56 -7.67
C ALA A 363 -13.23 -0.51 -6.78
N CYS A 364 -12.97 0.78 -7.06
CA CYS A 364 -13.70 1.88 -6.44
C CYS A 364 -15.11 1.99 -7.07
N ASP A 365 -15.96 1.00 -6.84
CA ASP A 365 -17.30 0.91 -7.38
C ASP A 365 -18.42 0.84 -6.31
N ARG A 366 -18.02 0.66 -5.04
CA ARG A 366 -18.95 0.60 -3.90
C ARG A 366 -18.39 1.30 -2.68
N ILE A 367 -19.19 2.19 -2.09
CA ILE A 367 -18.86 2.86 -0.83
C ILE A 367 -20.03 2.78 0.14
N SER A 368 -19.70 2.64 1.43
CA SER A 368 -20.62 2.86 2.53
C SER A 368 -20.37 4.22 3.13
N LEU A 369 -21.40 5.03 3.29
CA LEU A 369 -21.30 6.33 3.93
C LEU A 369 -22.27 6.47 5.11
N ARG A 370 -21.86 7.27 6.08
CA ARG A 370 -22.65 7.64 7.26
C ARG A 370 -22.58 9.15 7.44
N SER A 371 -23.69 9.78 7.76
CA SER A 371 -23.74 11.22 7.99
C SER A 371 -24.80 11.55 9.05
N VAL A 372 -24.50 12.51 9.90
CA VAL A 372 -25.50 13.10 10.81
C VAL A 372 -25.97 14.41 10.22
N VAL A 373 -27.29 14.55 10.09
CA VAL A 373 -27.95 15.73 9.54
C VAL A 373 -28.93 16.29 10.55
N VAL A 374 -28.94 17.60 10.70
CA VAL A 374 -29.96 18.37 11.42
C VAL A 374 -30.83 19.05 10.39
N GLU A 375 -32.11 18.74 10.40
CA GLU A 375 -33.13 19.29 9.50
C GLU A 375 -34.17 20.08 10.26
N GLN A 376 -34.61 21.20 9.70
CA GLN A 376 -35.72 22.00 10.22
C GLN A 376 -36.52 22.60 9.08
N GLY A 377 -37.81 22.85 9.33
CA GLY A 377 -38.71 23.43 8.33
C GLY A 377 -40.14 23.45 8.81
N LYS A 378 -41.06 23.63 7.87
CA LYS A 378 -42.51 23.46 8.09
C LYS A 378 -43.06 22.39 7.15
N GLN A 379 -43.83 21.46 7.70
CA GLN A 379 -44.60 20.46 6.96
C GLN A 379 -46.06 20.62 7.25
N SER A 380 -46.87 20.87 6.22
CA SER A 380 -48.30 21.10 6.38
C SER A 380 -48.62 22.18 7.45
N GLY A 381 -47.84 23.26 7.47
CA GLY A 381 -47.95 24.40 8.40
C GLY A 381 -47.37 24.20 9.80
N LYS A 382 -46.93 22.97 10.16
CA LYS A 382 -46.31 22.68 11.48
C LYS A 382 -44.80 22.71 11.38
N ALA A 383 -44.14 23.48 12.27
CA ALA A 383 -42.71 23.52 12.37
C ALA A 383 -42.15 22.17 12.93
N TYR A 384 -40.99 21.78 12.40
CA TYR A 384 -40.26 20.61 12.88
C TYR A 384 -38.76 20.88 12.94
N ARG A 385 -38.07 20.12 13.76
CA ARG A 385 -36.61 20.00 13.80
C ARG A 385 -36.25 18.59 14.22
N PHE A 386 -35.37 17.94 13.42
CA PHE A 386 -34.88 16.60 13.69
C PHE A 386 -33.38 16.53 13.55
N GLU A 387 -32.79 15.62 14.30
CA GLU A 387 -31.46 15.11 14.08
C GLU A 387 -31.57 13.65 13.66
N SER A 388 -30.87 13.27 12.61
CA SER A 388 -30.96 11.93 12.05
C SER A 388 -29.59 11.43 11.67
N LEU A 389 -29.32 10.14 11.96
CA LEU A 389 -28.22 9.40 11.38
C LEU A 389 -28.67 8.81 10.06
N GLU A 390 -28.01 9.17 8.99
CA GLU A 390 -28.23 8.64 7.65
C GLU A 390 -27.09 7.71 7.26
N GLN A 391 -27.43 6.56 6.69
CA GLN A 391 -26.49 5.56 6.18
C GLN A 391 -26.89 5.21 4.75
N TYR A 392 -25.91 5.21 3.83
CA TYR A 392 -26.15 4.84 2.44
C TYR A 392 -25.08 3.86 1.98
N SER A 393 -25.47 2.88 1.17
CA SER A 393 -24.58 2.10 0.34
C SER A 393 -24.69 2.62 -1.10
N LEU A 394 -23.61 3.13 -1.66
CA LEU A 394 -23.58 3.64 -3.02
C LEU A 394 -22.82 2.69 -3.92
N GLU A 395 -23.34 2.50 -5.15
CA GLU A 395 -22.66 1.78 -6.23
C GLU A 395 -22.44 2.70 -7.43
N LEU A 396 -21.31 2.50 -8.11
CA LEU A 396 -21.02 3.18 -9.36
C LEU A 396 -21.69 2.41 -10.50
N ARG A 397 -22.82 2.90 -11.01
CA ARG A 397 -23.57 2.31 -12.12
C ARG A 397 -23.57 3.28 -13.31
N SER A 398 -23.08 2.84 -14.45
CA SER A 398 -22.98 3.65 -15.69
C SER A 398 -22.32 5.03 -15.47
N GLY A 399 -21.25 5.09 -14.67
CA GLY A 399 -20.48 6.32 -14.38
C GLY A 399 -21.13 7.26 -13.36
N LYS A 400 -22.23 6.84 -12.70
CA LYS A 400 -22.91 7.63 -11.68
C LYS A 400 -22.98 6.86 -10.35
N TRP A 401 -22.77 7.55 -9.25
CA TRP A 401 -22.98 7.01 -7.92
C TRP A 401 -24.45 7.01 -7.56
N ILE A 402 -24.99 5.83 -7.26
CA ILE A 402 -26.41 5.62 -7.01
C ILE A 402 -26.58 4.85 -5.69
N ALA A 403 -27.51 5.26 -4.83
CA ALA A 403 -27.81 4.57 -3.59
C ALA A 403 -28.60 3.27 -3.86
N VAL A 404 -28.01 2.13 -3.45
CA VAL A 404 -28.65 0.80 -3.49
C VAL A 404 -29.24 0.40 -2.15
N LYS A 405 -28.80 1.04 -1.06
CA LYS A 405 -29.38 0.92 0.28
C LYS A 405 -29.40 2.28 0.96
N ALA A 406 -30.47 2.55 1.67
CA ALA A 406 -30.58 3.75 2.52
C ALA A 406 -31.19 3.38 3.87
N GLU A 407 -30.61 3.87 4.95
CA GLU A 407 -31.16 3.73 6.28
C GLU A 407 -31.09 5.08 7.00
N THR A 408 -32.21 5.50 7.58
CA THR A 408 -32.29 6.72 8.36
C THR A 408 -32.81 6.41 9.75
N THR A 409 -32.09 6.86 10.78
CA THR A 409 -32.48 6.69 12.18
C THR A 409 -32.61 8.05 12.84
N GLN A 410 -33.77 8.37 13.35
CA GLN A 410 -34.01 9.57 14.14
C GLN A 410 -33.37 9.43 15.50
N GLN A 411 -32.57 10.40 15.91
CA GLN A 411 -31.89 10.45 17.21
C GLN A 411 -32.72 11.18 18.28
#